data_b7e0a0653633c10d6e944fa1c6831975
#
_entry.id   b7e0a0653633c10d6e944fa1c6831975
#
_cell.length_a   1.000
_cell.length_b   1.000
_cell.length_c   1.000
_cell.angle_alpha   90.00
_cell.angle_beta   90.00
_cell.angle_gamma   90.00
#
_symmetry.space_group_name_H-M   'P 1'
#
loop_
_entity.id
_entity.type
_entity.pdbx_description
1 polymer ?
#
loop_
_entity_poly.entity_id
_entity_poly.type
_entity_poly.pdbx_seq_one_letter_code
_entity_poly.pdbx_strand_id
1 'polypeptide(L)'
;MRTAKEYRRIAWNAIRPHWRVMLLISLAAVLPQLIEFFLQLLFGLIPPIDMQFWFSDPSRFLAAYDAFVVQTLAPNLLLNVLFNCLSVPLTLGLIGAAQRLLRGEDVQARHSLTYVPYSLRAIGLEIRIVLYAFWPLLALAAVTLVLLLIFHSHGVYQLFRLA
;
A
#
# COMPACT_ATOMS: atom_id res chain seq x y z
N MET A 1 18.86 -29.45 4.92
CA MET A 1 17.98 -28.32 4.51
C MET A 1 17.38 -28.66 3.14
N ARG A 2 16.06 -28.45 2.93
CA ARG A 2 15.45 -28.66 1.61
C ARG A 2 15.83 -27.50 0.68
N THR A 3 16.04 -27.79 -0.60
CA THR A 3 16.37 -26.80 -1.61
C THR A 3 15.12 -25.98 -2.03
N ALA A 4 15.30 -24.77 -2.57
CA ALA A 4 14.22 -23.93 -3.09
C ALA A 4 13.39 -24.67 -4.18
N LYS A 5 14.04 -25.58 -4.94
CA LYS A 5 13.39 -26.41 -5.97
C LYS A 5 12.42 -27.43 -5.34
N GLU A 6 12.79 -28.02 -4.20
CA GLU A 6 11.92 -28.97 -3.47
C GLU A 6 10.71 -28.26 -2.88
N TYR A 7 10.88 -27.07 -2.28
CA TYR A 7 9.76 -26.26 -1.78
C TYR A 7 8.77 -25.89 -2.89
N ARG A 8 9.27 -25.45 -4.05
CA ARG A 8 8.41 -25.17 -5.22
C ARG A 8 7.65 -26.42 -5.69
N ARG A 9 8.29 -27.57 -5.73
CA ARG A 9 7.66 -28.83 -6.13
C ARG A 9 6.56 -29.25 -5.16
N ILE A 10 6.81 -29.13 -3.86
CA ILE A 10 5.81 -29.42 -2.81
C ILE A 10 4.60 -28.50 -2.96
N ALA A 11 4.84 -27.19 -3.06
CA ALA A 11 3.78 -26.20 -3.23
C ALA A 11 2.97 -26.45 -4.51
N TRP A 12 3.63 -26.73 -5.63
CA TRP A 12 2.96 -27.03 -6.90
C TRP A 12 2.08 -28.28 -6.82
N ASN A 13 2.59 -29.37 -6.21
CA ASN A 13 1.83 -30.60 -6.03
C ASN A 13 0.61 -30.39 -5.13
N ALA A 14 0.69 -29.53 -4.12
CA ALA A 14 -0.44 -29.17 -3.26
C ALA A 14 -1.49 -28.33 -4.02
N ILE A 15 -1.08 -27.38 -4.82
CA ILE A 15 -1.97 -26.43 -5.52
C ILE A 15 -2.62 -27.08 -6.76
N ARG A 16 -1.89 -27.92 -7.49
CA ARG A 16 -2.33 -28.49 -8.77
C ARG A 16 -3.73 -29.12 -8.76
N PRO A 17 -4.14 -29.94 -7.78
CA PRO A 17 -5.50 -30.51 -7.75
C PRO A 17 -6.57 -29.46 -7.46
N HIS A 18 -6.24 -28.36 -6.77
CA HIS A 18 -7.17 -27.32 -6.31
C HIS A 18 -6.96 -25.97 -7.03
N TRP A 19 -6.27 -25.93 -8.18
CA TRP A 19 -5.86 -24.69 -8.85
C TRP A 19 -7.01 -23.73 -9.14
N ARG A 20 -8.21 -24.26 -9.52
CA ARG A 20 -9.39 -23.42 -9.80
C ARG A 20 -9.87 -22.69 -8.55
N VAL A 21 -9.93 -23.36 -7.43
CA VAL A 21 -10.34 -22.76 -6.15
C VAL A 21 -9.31 -21.74 -5.69
N MET A 22 -8.03 -22.07 -5.79
CA MET A 22 -6.96 -21.12 -5.44
C MET A 22 -6.95 -19.89 -6.34
N LEU A 23 -7.22 -20.06 -7.64
CA LEU A 23 -7.35 -18.94 -8.57
C LEU A 23 -8.52 -18.03 -8.18
N LEU A 24 -9.68 -18.60 -7.86
CA LEU A 24 -10.84 -17.80 -7.41
C LEU A 24 -10.55 -17.04 -6.11
N ILE A 25 -9.90 -17.67 -5.14
CA ILE A 25 -9.52 -17.03 -3.87
C ILE A 25 -8.49 -15.92 -4.12
N SER A 26 -7.51 -16.17 -5.00
CA SER A 26 -6.51 -15.15 -5.37
C SER A 26 -7.15 -13.97 -6.09
N LEU A 27 -8.08 -14.24 -7.01
CA LEU A 27 -8.82 -13.18 -7.72
C LEU A 27 -9.65 -12.36 -6.73
N ALA A 28 -10.34 -13.01 -5.79
CA ALA A 28 -11.09 -12.31 -4.75
C ALA A 28 -10.20 -11.42 -3.88
N ALA A 29 -8.97 -11.84 -3.58
CA ALA A 29 -8.02 -11.04 -2.79
C ALA A 29 -7.48 -9.80 -3.55
N VAL A 30 -7.36 -9.89 -4.88
CA VAL A 30 -6.86 -8.79 -5.73
C VAL A 30 -7.99 -7.86 -6.19
N LEU A 31 -9.23 -8.36 -6.24
CA LEU A 31 -10.38 -7.62 -6.77
C LEU A 31 -10.58 -6.23 -6.17
N PRO A 32 -10.49 -6.02 -4.84
CA PRO A 32 -10.61 -4.68 -4.26
C PRO A 32 -9.61 -3.68 -4.83
N GLN A 33 -8.35 -4.07 -4.97
CA GLN A 33 -7.29 -3.21 -5.52
C GLN A 33 -7.53 -2.87 -6.99
N LEU A 34 -8.04 -3.83 -7.78
CA LEU A 34 -8.42 -3.57 -9.16
C LEU A 34 -9.58 -2.56 -9.24
N ILE A 35 -10.59 -2.72 -8.40
CA ILE A 35 -11.73 -1.79 -8.33
C ILE A 35 -11.23 -0.40 -7.91
N GLU A 36 -10.38 -0.31 -6.91
CA GLU A 36 -9.76 0.95 -6.47
C GLU A 36 -9.06 1.65 -7.64
N PHE A 37 -8.20 0.93 -8.36
CA PHE A 37 -7.49 1.46 -9.53
C PHE A 37 -8.44 2.00 -10.60
N PHE A 38 -9.50 1.23 -10.93
CA PHE A 38 -10.51 1.68 -11.91
C PHE A 38 -11.29 2.91 -11.43
N LEU A 39 -11.61 3.00 -10.14
CA LEU A 39 -12.26 4.18 -9.59
C LEU A 39 -11.32 5.40 -9.61
N GLN A 40 -10.05 5.23 -9.26
CA GLN A 40 -9.06 6.31 -9.36
C GLN A 40 -8.93 6.80 -10.81
N LEU A 41 -8.94 5.90 -11.78
CA LEU A 41 -8.93 6.25 -13.20
C LEU A 41 -10.21 7.00 -13.61
N LEU A 42 -11.37 6.48 -13.22
CA LEU A 42 -12.68 7.03 -13.56
C LEU A 42 -12.89 8.45 -12.99
N PHE A 43 -12.43 8.68 -11.77
CA PHE A 43 -12.54 9.98 -11.10
C PHE A 43 -11.37 10.93 -11.42
N GLY A 44 -10.44 10.55 -12.29
CA GLY A 44 -9.30 11.37 -12.65
C GLY A 44 -8.35 11.61 -11.45
N LEU A 45 -8.25 10.66 -10.53
CA LEU A 45 -7.40 10.76 -9.35
C LEU A 45 -5.96 10.28 -9.61
N ILE A 46 -5.68 9.81 -10.81
CA ILE A 46 -4.32 9.44 -11.26
C ILE A 46 -3.73 10.65 -11.98
N PRO A 47 -2.55 11.13 -11.58
CA PRO A 47 -1.95 12.29 -12.23
C PRO A 47 -1.65 11.98 -13.71
N PRO A 48 -2.02 12.87 -14.62
CA PRO A 48 -1.63 12.73 -16.02
C PRO A 48 -0.11 12.91 -16.10
N ILE A 49 0.62 11.83 -16.37
CA ILE A 49 2.08 11.88 -16.54
C ILE A 49 2.33 12.24 -18.01
N ASP A 50 2.48 13.52 -18.28
CA ASP A 50 2.96 13.99 -19.57
C ASP A 50 4.49 14.13 -19.53
N MET A 51 5.16 13.08 -20.02
CA MET A 51 6.63 13.05 -20.06
C MET A 51 7.19 14.16 -20.95
N GLN A 52 6.49 14.55 -22.00
CA GLN A 52 6.92 15.61 -22.88
C GLN A 52 6.94 16.97 -22.17
N PHE A 53 5.91 17.21 -21.34
CA PHE A 53 5.82 18.40 -20.52
C PHE A 53 6.88 18.41 -19.39
N TRP A 54 7.17 17.27 -18.79
CA TRP A 54 8.26 17.12 -17.81
C TRP A 54 9.62 17.56 -18.37
N PHE A 55 9.96 17.12 -19.60
CA PHE A 55 11.23 17.47 -20.23
C PHE A 55 11.30 18.89 -20.75
N SER A 56 10.17 19.49 -21.14
CA SER A 56 10.12 20.86 -21.70
C SER A 56 10.16 21.95 -20.63
N ASP A 57 9.42 21.78 -19.52
CA ASP A 57 9.35 22.76 -18.43
C ASP A 57 9.12 22.06 -17.08
N PRO A 58 10.20 21.56 -16.45
CA PRO A 58 10.12 20.82 -15.19
C PRO A 58 9.51 21.63 -14.05
N SER A 59 9.72 22.95 -14.03
CA SER A 59 9.22 23.83 -12.94
C SER A 59 7.71 23.95 -12.98
N ARG A 60 7.13 24.14 -14.15
CA ARG A 60 5.68 24.19 -14.35
C ARG A 60 5.04 22.82 -14.15
N PHE A 61 5.71 21.75 -14.59
CA PHE A 61 5.23 20.40 -14.34
C PHE A 61 5.12 20.13 -12.85
N LEU A 62 6.16 20.44 -12.06
CA LEU A 62 6.15 20.24 -10.61
C LEU A 62 5.03 21.04 -9.94
N ALA A 63 4.85 22.32 -10.30
CA ALA A 63 3.79 23.14 -9.74
C ALA A 63 2.37 22.59 -10.07
N ALA A 64 2.16 22.12 -11.31
CA ALA A 64 0.91 21.49 -11.71
C ALA A 64 0.68 20.16 -11.00
N TYR A 65 1.73 19.36 -10.83
CA TYR A 65 1.68 18.10 -10.11
C TYR A 65 1.36 18.31 -8.63
N ASP A 66 2.01 19.26 -7.96
CA ASP A 66 1.76 19.60 -6.55
C ASP A 66 0.30 20.06 -6.35
N ALA A 67 -0.21 20.92 -7.23
CA ALA A 67 -1.60 21.37 -7.18
C ALA A 67 -2.57 20.18 -7.34
N PHE A 68 -2.29 19.26 -8.27
CA PHE A 68 -3.05 18.05 -8.48
C PHE A 68 -3.03 17.15 -7.23
N VAL A 69 -1.84 16.90 -6.68
CA VAL A 69 -1.68 16.06 -5.47
C VAL A 69 -2.48 16.64 -4.30
N VAL A 70 -2.38 17.94 -4.06
CA VAL A 70 -3.13 18.59 -2.96
C VAL A 70 -4.64 18.45 -3.17
N GLN A 71 -5.13 18.63 -4.40
CA GLN A 71 -6.55 18.53 -4.72
C GLN A 71 -7.08 17.10 -4.60
N THR A 72 -6.29 16.11 -4.97
CA THR A 72 -6.72 14.69 -5.02
C THR A 72 -6.32 13.89 -3.78
N LEU A 73 -5.55 14.48 -2.84
CA LEU A 73 -5.04 13.79 -1.66
C LEU A 73 -6.16 13.17 -0.81
N ALA A 74 -7.18 13.94 -0.47
CA ALA A 74 -8.26 13.47 0.41
C ALA A 74 -9.09 12.35 -0.23
N PRO A 75 -9.59 12.45 -1.48
CA PRO A 75 -10.33 11.37 -2.11
C PRO A 75 -9.45 10.13 -2.36
N ASN A 76 -8.18 10.28 -2.75
CA ASN A 76 -7.26 9.17 -2.91
C ASN A 76 -7.02 8.43 -1.60
N LEU A 77 -6.78 9.16 -0.52
CA LEU A 77 -6.54 8.59 0.80
C LEU A 77 -7.79 7.85 1.31
N LEU A 78 -8.99 8.42 1.09
CA LEU A 78 -10.25 7.77 1.45
C LEU A 78 -10.44 6.45 0.71
N LEU A 79 -10.27 6.44 -0.61
CA LEU A 79 -10.37 5.23 -1.43
C LEU A 79 -9.33 4.18 -0.98
N ASN A 80 -8.08 4.59 -0.82
CA ASN A 80 -7.01 3.69 -0.40
C ASN A 80 -7.31 3.03 0.95
N VAL A 81 -7.72 3.80 1.97
CA VAL A 81 -8.10 3.26 3.27
C VAL A 81 -9.28 2.29 3.15
N LEU A 82 -10.33 2.66 2.39
CA LEU A 82 -11.51 1.82 2.21
C LEU A 82 -11.17 0.47 1.57
N PHE A 83 -10.41 0.50 0.46
CA PHE A 83 -10.09 -0.72 -0.28
C PHE A 83 -9.01 -1.56 0.41
N ASN A 84 -8.07 -0.96 1.15
CA ASN A 84 -7.17 -1.70 2.02
C ASN A 84 -7.93 -2.43 3.14
N CYS A 85 -8.89 -1.78 3.78
CA CYS A 85 -9.75 -2.43 4.78
C CYS A 85 -10.51 -3.65 4.21
N LEU A 86 -10.88 -3.63 2.93
CA LEU A 86 -11.53 -4.76 2.25
C LEU A 86 -10.52 -5.85 1.83
N SER A 87 -9.33 -5.47 1.40
CA SER A 87 -8.32 -6.41 0.88
C SER A 87 -7.66 -7.23 1.98
N VAL A 88 -7.45 -6.65 3.17
CA VAL A 88 -6.78 -7.32 4.30
C VAL A 88 -7.43 -8.66 4.67
N PRO A 89 -8.74 -8.76 4.98
CA PRO A 89 -9.36 -10.03 5.34
C PRO A 89 -9.34 -11.05 4.19
N LEU A 90 -9.43 -10.60 2.94
CA LEU A 90 -9.38 -11.47 1.76
C LEU A 90 -7.96 -12.04 1.55
N THR A 91 -6.94 -11.22 1.76
CA THR A 91 -5.54 -11.65 1.72
C THR A 91 -5.24 -12.66 2.83
N LEU A 92 -5.73 -12.42 4.06
CA LEU A 92 -5.64 -13.40 5.14
C LEU A 92 -6.37 -14.70 4.80
N GLY A 93 -7.52 -14.61 4.13
CA GLY A 93 -8.26 -15.76 3.61
C GLY A 93 -7.44 -16.57 2.61
N LEU A 94 -6.73 -15.91 1.69
CA LEU A 94 -5.82 -16.54 0.74
C LEU A 94 -4.67 -17.26 1.45
N ILE A 95 -4.02 -16.61 2.42
CA ILE A 95 -2.93 -17.21 3.21
C ILE A 95 -3.45 -18.43 3.99
N GLY A 96 -4.60 -18.30 4.64
CA GLY A 96 -5.23 -19.39 5.37
C GLY A 96 -5.59 -20.58 4.48
N ALA A 97 -6.11 -20.33 3.27
CA ALA A 97 -6.39 -21.36 2.28
C ALA A 97 -5.11 -22.08 1.83
N ALA A 98 -4.04 -21.33 1.56
CA ALA A 98 -2.73 -21.90 1.21
C ALA A 98 -2.16 -22.78 2.33
N GLN A 99 -2.28 -22.36 3.60
CA GLN A 99 -1.84 -23.16 4.74
C GLN A 99 -2.63 -24.47 4.88
N ARG A 100 -3.96 -24.45 4.65
CA ARG A 100 -4.80 -25.66 4.65
C ARG A 100 -4.38 -26.64 3.57
N LEU A 101 -4.13 -26.16 2.34
CA LEU A 101 -3.62 -27.00 1.25
C LEU A 101 -2.29 -27.67 1.60
N LEU A 102 -1.37 -26.95 2.23
CA LEU A 102 -0.08 -27.50 2.65
C LEU A 102 -0.24 -28.59 3.74
N ARG A 103 -1.34 -28.54 4.51
CA ARG A 103 -1.69 -29.58 5.50
C ARG A 103 -2.47 -30.75 4.89
N GLY A 104 -2.77 -30.71 3.60
CA GLY A 104 -3.57 -31.73 2.92
C GLY A 104 -5.08 -31.64 3.21
N GLU A 105 -5.55 -30.51 3.73
CA GLU A 105 -6.97 -30.26 3.98
C GLU A 105 -7.66 -29.83 2.68
N ASP A 106 -8.96 -30.13 2.57
CA ASP A 106 -9.77 -29.67 1.44
C ASP A 106 -10.03 -28.16 1.55
N VAL A 107 -9.91 -27.45 0.42
CA VAL A 107 -10.08 -26.00 0.34
C VAL A 107 -11.26 -25.65 -0.55
N GLN A 108 -12.17 -24.85 -0.01
CA GLN A 108 -13.33 -24.32 -0.71
C GLN A 108 -13.24 -22.79 -0.82
N ALA A 109 -13.89 -22.20 -1.84
CA ALA A 109 -13.90 -20.76 -2.05
C ALA A 109 -14.39 -19.95 -0.83
N ARG A 110 -15.34 -20.50 -0.05
CA ARG A 110 -15.83 -19.87 1.20
C ARG A 110 -14.73 -19.66 2.26
N HIS A 111 -13.61 -20.37 2.16
CA HIS A 111 -12.50 -20.19 3.11
C HIS A 111 -11.81 -18.83 2.95
N SER A 112 -11.97 -18.15 1.80
CA SER A 112 -11.51 -16.77 1.63
C SER A 112 -12.21 -15.80 2.60
N LEU A 113 -13.46 -16.10 2.99
CA LEU A 113 -14.26 -15.26 3.88
C LEU A 113 -14.13 -15.62 5.36
N THR A 114 -13.38 -16.68 5.70
CA THR A 114 -13.25 -17.17 7.09
C THR A 114 -12.69 -16.10 8.04
N TYR A 115 -11.88 -15.20 7.52
CA TYR A 115 -11.21 -14.16 8.31
C TYR A 115 -11.95 -12.81 8.34
N VAL A 116 -13.06 -12.68 7.60
CA VAL A 116 -13.88 -11.46 7.60
C VAL A 116 -14.33 -11.05 9.02
N PRO A 117 -14.75 -11.95 9.92
CA PRO A 117 -15.11 -11.57 11.30
C PRO A 117 -13.93 -11.01 12.11
N TYR A 118 -12.70 -11.31 11.69
CA TYR A 118 -11.47 -10.83 12.34
C TYR A 118 -10.87 -9.60 11.65
N SER A 119 -11.53 -9.08 10.61
CA SER A 119 -11.05 -7.94 9.81
C SER A 119 -10.70 -6.73 10.66
N LEU A 120 -11.53 -6.35 11.62
CA LEU A 120 -11.28 -5.22 12.51
C LEU A 120 -9.99 -5.39 13.33
N ARG A 121 -9.70 -6.62 13.80
CA ARG A 121 -8.45 -6.92 14.52
C ARG A 121 -7.24 -6.87 13.58
N ALA A 122 -7.39 -7.39 12.37
CA ALA A 122 -6.34 -7.38 11.35
C ALA A 122 -6.02 -5.94 10.90
N ILE A 123 -7.04 -5.13 10.64
CA ILE A 123 -6.90 -3.70 10.31
C ILE A 123 -6.24 -2.95 11.49
N GLY A 124 -6.68 -3.20 12.72
CA GLY A 124 -6.06 -2.59 13.90
C GLY A 124 -4.58 -2.96 14.06
N LEU A 125 -4.20 -4.19 13.71
CA LEU A 125 -2.81 -4.62 13.70
C LEU A 125 -2.02 -3.90 12.60
N GLU A 126 -2.57 -3.80 11.40
CA GLU A 126 -1.95 -3.11 10.27
C GLU A 126 -1.73 -1.62 10.57
N ILE A 127 -2.74 -0.93 11.09
CA ILE A 127 -2.61 0.46 11.56
C ILE A 127 -1.47 0.58 12.59
N ARG A 128 -1.38 -0.34 13.53
CA ARG A 128 -0.34 -0.35 14.54
C ARG A 128 1.05 -0.55 13.91
N ILE A 129 1.19 -1.47 12.96
CA ILE A 129 2.45 -1.70 12.23
C ILE A 129 2.85 -0.44 11.45
N VAL A 130 1.90 0.18 10.76
CA VAL A 130 2.12 1.44 10.02
C VAL A 130 2.58 2.55 10.98
N LEU A 131 1.89 2.74 12.11
CA LEU A 131 2.29 3.73 13.12
C LEU A 131 3.71 3.47 13.65
N TYR A 132 4.05 2.22 13.95
CA TYR A 132 5.41 1.88 14.39
C TYR A 132 6.46 2.12 13.30
N ALA A 133 6.14 1.83 12.04
CA ALA A 133 7.05 2.07 10.91
C ALA A 133 7.23 3.57 10.60
N PHE A 134 6.16 4.36 10.74
CA PHE A 134 6.20 5.80 10.49
C PHE A 134 6.77 6.62 11.65
N TRP A 135 6.75 6.12 12.89
CA TRP A 135 7.26 6.84 14.04
C TRP A 135 8.71 7.33 13.89
N PRO A 136 9.66 6.50 13.44
CA PRO A 136 11.03 6.95 13.21
C PRO A 136 11.13 8.04 12.13
N LEU A 137 10.28 7.95 11.08
CA LEU A 137 10.23 8.95 10.00
C LEU A 137 9.68 10.30 10.50
N LEU A 138 8.64 10.27 11.33
CA LEU A 138 8.10 11.47 11.98
C LEU A 138 9.12 12.11 12.93
N ALA A 139 9.83 11.31 13.70
CA ALA A 139 10.90 11.79 14.56
C ALA A 139 12.03 12.46 13.75
N LEU A 140 12.45 11.81 12.64
CA LEU A 140 13.46 12.36 11.74
C LEU A 140 12.97 13.67 11.10
N ALA A 141 11.74 13.72 10.63
CA ALA A 141 11.14 14.94 10.05
C ALA A 141 11.07 16.07 11.06
N ALA A 142 10.70 15.80 12.30
CA ALA A 142 10.68 16.79 13.38
C ALA A 142 12.07 17.33 13.67
N VAL A 143 13.09 16.46 13.77
CA VAL A 143 14.49 16.88 13.95
C VAL A 143 14.97 17.75 12.78
N THR A 144 14.67 17.32 11.55
CA THR A 144 15.04 18.10 10.35
C THR A 144 14.37 19.47 10.34
N LEU A 145 13.10 19.55 10.69
CA LEU A 145 12.36 20.82 10.80
C LEU A 145 12.99 21.75 11.85
N VAL A 146 13.32 21.23 13.02
CA VAL A 146 13.98 22.01 14.09
C VAL A 146 15.34 22.53 13.62
N LEU A 147 16.15 21.68 12.96
CA LEU A 147 17.43 22.11 12.42
C LEU A 147 17.27 23.22 11.36
N LEU A 148 16.30 23.06 10.45
CA LEU A 148 16.00 24.09 9.45
C LEU A 148 15.59 25.43 10.09
N LEU A 149 14.76 25.39 11.12
CA LEU A 149 14.36 26.60 11.87
C LEU A 149 15.56 27.28 12.56
N ILE A 150 16.45 26.50 13.18
CA ILE A 150 17.67 26.99 13.81
C ILE A 150 18.60 27.63 12.76
N PHE A 151 18.84 26.97 11.63
CA PHE A 151 19.69 27.50 10.56
C PHE A 151 19.07 28.72 9.93
N HIS A 152 17.76 28.74 9.70
CA HIS A 152 17.07 29.89 9.16
C HIS A 152 17.15 31.11 10.10
N SER A 153 16.95 30.92 11.40
CA SER A 153 17.09 31.99 12.40
C SER A 153 18.51 32.52 12.46
N HIS A 154 19.54 31.67 12.43
CA HIS A 154 20.95 32.12 12.43
C HIS A 154 21.32 32.86 11.16
N GLY A 155 20.82 32.47 9.99
CA GLY A 155 21.03 33.14 8.72
C GLY A 155 20.44 34.56 8.73
N VAL A 156 19.25 34.76 9.27
CA VAL A 156 18.60 36.05 9.42
C VAL A 156 19.39 36.96 10.38
N TYR A 157 19.89 36.44 11.50
CA TYR A 157 20.71 37.22 12.44
C TYR A 157 22.04 37.67 11.87
N GLN A 158 22.67 36.90 10.98
CA GLN A 158 23.91 37.32 10.31
C GLN A 158 23.67 38.42 9.28
N LEU A 159 22.55 38.41 8.57
CA LEU A 159 22.18 39.50 7.64
C LEU A 159 21.92 40.82 8.36
N PHE A 160 21.32 40.82 9.54
CA PHE A 160 21.13 42.03 10.37
C PHE A 160 22.40 42.53 11.03
N ARG A 161 23.47 41.77 11.09
CA ARG A 161 24.77 42.16 11.67
C ARG A 161 25.69 42.83 10.64
N LEU A 162 25.39 42.68 9.36
CA LEU A 162 26.16 43.23 8.24
C LEU A 162 25.52 44.48 7.62
N ALA A 163 24.33 44.86 8.05
CA ALA A 163 23.65 46.11 7.73
C ALA A 163 23.83 47.15 8.86
#